data_70ac0e5de15e2f9565444abd162a203e
#
_entry.id   70ac0e5de15e2f9565444abd162a203e
#
_cell.length_a   1.000
_cell.length_b   1.000
_cell.length_c   1.000
_cell.angle_alpha   90.00
_cell.angle_beta   90.00
_cell.angle_gamma   90.00
#
_symmetry.space_group_name_H-M   'P 1'
#
loop_
_entity.id
_entity.type
_entity.pdbx_description
1 polymer ?
#
loop_
_entity_poly.entity_id
_entity_poly.type
_entity_poly.pdbx_seq_one_letter_code
_entity_poly.pdbx_strand_id
1 'polypeptide(L)'
;MRSGQIDAISNLDPVITLLQRSGDLKIVSDTRIVSEAEKVFGGPMPAACLYAPEPFVRANPGTVQALTNAIVRADRWIHSAGPGDVIKVVPESYLLGDRAIYI
;
A
#
# COMPACT_ATOMS: atom_id res chain seq x y z
N MET A 1 -9.23 -12.61 15.43
CA MET A 1 -9.56 -11.54 16.39
C MET A 1 -11.02 -11.61 16.83
N ARG A 2 -12.02 -11.31 15.99
CA ARG A 2 -13.45 -11.34 16.39
C ARG A 2 -13.91 -12.68 16.98
N SER A 3 -13.34 -13.79 16.54
CA SER A 3 -13.59 -15.14 17.09
C SER A 3 -12.77 -15.49 18.33
N GLY A 4 -11.90 -14.60 18.79
CA GLY A 4 -11.00 -14.85 19.92
C GLY A 4 -9.84 -15.82 19.65
N GLN A 5 -9.62 -16.21 18.40
CA GLN A 5 -8.55 -17.16 18.04
C GLN A 5 -7.17 -16.53 17.91
N ILE A 6 -7.11 -15.22 17.72
CA ILE A 6 -5.88 -14.42 17.66
C ILE A 6 -6.07 -13.11 18.41
N ASP A 7 -5.01 -12.62 19.05
CA ASP A 7 -5.03 -11.40 19.86
C ASP A 7 -4.55 -10.18 19.08
N ALA A 8 -3.72 -10.37 18.07
CA ALA A 8 -3.18 -9.30 17.22
C ALA A 8 -3.05 -9.74 15.77
N ILE A 9 -2.98 -8.76 14.88
CA ILE A 9 -2.79 -8.95 13.45
C ILE A 9 -1.81 -7.91 12.92
N SER A 10 -0.95 -8.30 11.98
CA SER A 10 -0.19 -7.39 11.12
C SER A 10 -0.75 -7.48 9.72
N ASN A 11 -1.13 -6.35 9.14
CA ASN A 11 -1.70 -6.31 7.80
C ASN A 11 -1.44 -4.95 7.14
N LEU A 12 -1.86 -4.81 5.89
CA LEU A 12 -1.79 -3.61 5.07
C LEU A 12 -3.18 -3.04 4.83
N ASP A 13 -3.26 -1.79 4.36
CA ASP A 13 -4.50 -1.25 3.84
C ASP A 13 -4.91 -1.99 2.55
N PRO A 14 -6.20 -2.12 2.29
CA PRO A 14 -7.35 -1.52 3.00
C PRO A 14 -7.87 -2.32 4.20
N VAL A 15 -7.27 -3.47 4.54
CA VAL A 15 -7.76 -4.34 5.63
C VAL A 15 -7.70 -3.62 6.99
N ILE A 16 -6.62 -2.88 7.27
CA ILE A 16 -6.47 -2.13 8.52
C ILE A 16 -7.55 -1.05 8.64
N THR A 17 -7.77 -0.29 7.58
CA THR A 17 -8.81 0.74 7.55
C THR A 17 -10.20 0.15 7.80
N LEU A 18 -10.54 -0.98 7.19
CA LEU A 18 -11.80 -1.68 7.42
C LEU A 18 -11.99 -2.07 8.89
N LEU A 19 -10.97 -2.64 9.50
CA LEU A 19 -11.00 -3.07 10.90
C LEU A 19 -11.07 -1.88 11.86
N GLN A 20 -10.40 -0.77 11.55
CA GLN A 20 -10.50 0.47 12.34
C GLN A 20 -11.92 1.05 12.28
N ARG A 21 -12.53 1.12 11.09
CA ARG A 21 -13.91 1.65 10.93
C ARG A 21 -14.95 0.83 11.68
N SER A 22 -14.74 -0.48 11.82
CA SER A 22 -15.63 -1.34 12.60
C SER A 22 -15.44 -1.23 14.12
N GLY A 23 -14.40 -0.51 14.58
CA GLY A 23 -14.10 -0.34 16.01
C GLY A 23 -13.54 -1.60 16.70
N ASP A 24 -13.18 -2.62 15.92
CA ASP A 24 -12.78 -3.93 16.45
C ASP A 24 -11.33 -4.00 16.91
N LEU A 25 -10.53 -2.96 16.64
CA LEU A 25 -9.10 -3.00 16.94
C LEU A 25 -8.56 -1.65 17.42
N LYS A 26 -7.45 -1.76 18.16
CA LYS A 26 -6.58 -0.65 18.51
C LYS A 26 -5.26 -0.79 17.75
N ILE A 27 -4.82 0.28 17.10
CA ILE A 27 -3.50 0.32 16.48
C ILE A 27 -2.44 0.37 17.60
N VAL A 28 -1.50 -0.54 17.55
CA VAL A 28 -0.35 -0.60 18.48
C VAL A 28 0.85 0.13 17.88
N SER A 29 1.08 -0.06 16.58
CA SER A 29 2.11 0.65 15.81
C SER A 29 1.60 0.86 14.39
N ASP A 30 1.68 2.10 13.89
CA ASP A 30 1.20 2.46 12.57
C ASP A 30 2.35 2.83 11.64
N THR A 31 2.86 1.83 10.93
CA THR A 31 3.98 2.02 9.99
C THR A 31 3.61 2.79 8.70
N ARG A 32 2.36 3.25 8.54
CA ARG A 32 1.96 4.23 7.53
C ARG A 32 2.48 5.63 7.88
N ILE A 33 2.81 5.86 9.15
CA ILE A 33 3.40 7.09 9.66
C ILE A 33 4.93 6.94 9.64
N VAL A 34 5.64 7.83 8.93
CA VAL A 34 7.10 7.73 8.74
C VAL A 34 7.84 7.61 10.06
N SER A 35 7.53 8.48 11.05
CA SER A 35 8.19 8.46 12.36
C SER A 35 7.95 7.17 13.16
N GLU A 36 6.79 6.53 12.99
CA GLU A 36 6.52 5.23 13.63
C GLU A 36 7.24 4.10 12.89
N ALA A 37 7.29 4.15 11.56
CA ALA A 37 8.06 3.20 10.76
C ALA A 37 9.57 3.27 11.12
N GLU A 38 10.11 4.47 11.28
CA GLU A 38 11.50 4.66 11.71
C GLU A 38 11.78 4.07 13.09
N LYS A 39 10.87 4.19 14.04
CA LYS A 39 11.01 3.58 15.38
C LYS A 39 11.03 2.04 15.30
N VAL A 40 10.22 1.45 14.43
CA VAL A 40 10.10 0.00 14.29
C VAL A 40 11.29 -0.60 13.53
N PHE A 41 11.71 0.05 12.44
CA PHE A 41 12.71 -0.50 11.52
C PHE A 41 14.12 0.12 11.68
N GLY A 42 14.26 1.16 12.50
CA GLY A 42 15.52 1.86 12.70
C GLY A 42 15.90 2.83 11.57
N GLY A 43 14.98 3.12 10.64
CA GLY A 43 15.20 4.03 9.52
C GLY A 43 14.08 3.92 8.48
N PRO A 44 14.23 4.64 7.35
CA PRO A 44 13.25 4.57 6.25
C PRO A 44 13.05 3.14 5.75
N MET A 45 11.82 2.70 5.65
CA MET A 45 11.45 1.36 5.18
C MET A 45 10.59 1.46 3.91
N PRO A 46 11.14 1.20 2.72
CA PRO A 46 10.33 1.07 1.52
C PRO A 46 9.47 -0.21 1.62
N ALA A 47 8.15 -0.05 1.62
CA ALA A 47 7.22 -1.16 1.84
C ALA A 47 6.98 -2.01 0.58
N ALA A 48 7.17 -1.43 -0.60
CA ALA A 48 6.96 -2.12 -1.88
C ALA A 48 8.13 -1.83 -2.84
N CYS A 49 8.46 -2.81 -3.65
CA CYS A 49 9.49 -2.65 -4.69
C CYS A 49 9.13 -3.45 -5.94
N LEU A 50 9.60 -2.96 -7.09
CA LEU A 50 9.64 -3.73 -8.32
C LEU A 50 10.99 -4.46 -8.39
N TYR A 51 10.96 -5.76 -8.61
CA TYR A 51 12.18 -6.55 -8.77
C TYR A 51 12.07 -7.51 -9.95
N ALA A 52 13.21 -7.84 -10.54
CA ALA A 52 13.32 -8.81 -11.62
C ALA A 52 14.69 -9.53 -11.57
N PRO A 53 14.84 -10.71 -12.16
CA PRO A 53 16.13 -11.36 -12.27
C PRO A 53 17.14 -10.49 -13.01
N GLU A 54 18.39 -10.46 -12.55
CA GLU A 54 19.46 -9.65 -13.18
C GLU A 54 19.63 -9.89 -14.69
N PRO A 55 19.57 -11.13 -15.21
CA PRO A 55 19.66 -11.36 -16.66
C PRO A 55 18.53 -10.68 -17.44
N PHE A 56 17.30 -10.64 -16.88
CA PHE A 56 16.19 -9.93 -17.49
C PHE A 56 16.43 -8.42 -17.55
N VAL A 57 16.91 -7.82 -16.43
CA VAL A 57 17.22 -6.40 -16.36
C VAL A 57 18.27 -6.01 -17.39
N ARG A 58 19.33 -6.80 -17.52
CA ARG A 58 20.41 -6.57 -18.49
C ARG A 58 19.94 -6.71 -19.93
N ALA A 59 19.09 -7.70 -20.20
CA ALA A 59 18.58 -7.96 -21.55
C ALA A 59 17.51 -6.96 -22.00
N ASN A 60 16.80 -6.31 -21.05
CA ASN A 60 15.62 -5.48 -21.33
C ASN A 60 15.67 -4.09 -20.64
N PRO A 61 16.75 -3.31 -20.80
CA PRO A 61 16.90 -2.04 -20.08
C PRO A 61 15.79 -1.03 -20.40
N GLY A 62 15.33 -1.01 -21.67
CA GLY A 62 14.23 -0.14 -22.08
C GLY A 62 12.91 -0.48 -21.38
N THR A 63 12.60 -1.76 -21.21
CA THR A 63 11.41 -2.22 -20.48
C THR A 63 11.48 -1.85 -19.00
N VAL A 64 12.64 -2.07 -18.37
CA VAL A 64 12.87 -1.71 -16.96
C VAL A 64 12.70 -0.21 -16.76
N GLN A 65 13.27 0.60 -17.63
CA GLN A 65 13.13 2.06 -17.56
C GLN A 65 11.66 2.50 -17.75
N ALA A 66 10.92 1.88 -18.69
CA ALA A 66 9.51 2.19 -18.90
C ALA A 66 8.66 1.86 -17.67
N LEU A 67 8.89 0.71 -17.03
CA LEU A 67 8.21 0.32 -15.79
C LEU A 67 8.53 1.29 -14.64
N THR A 68 9.79 1.65 -14.46
CA THR A 68 10.21 2.64 -13.45
C THR A 68 9.52 3.98 -13.68
N ASN A 69 9.51 4.46 -14.92
CA ASN A 69 8.84 5.72 -15.27
C ASN A 69 7.33 5.67 -15.03
N ALA A 70 6.69 4.50 -15.26
CA ALA A 70 5.27 4.32 -14.98
C ALA A 70 4.95 4.43 -13.50
N ILE A 71 5.75 3.80 -12.63
CA ILE A 71 5.62 3.89 -11.16
C ILE A 71 5.81 5.34 -10.71
N VAL A 72 6.88 5.99 -11.13
CA VAL A 72 7.15 7.40 -10.76
C VAL A 72 6.03 8.35 -11.21
N ARG A 73 5.44 8.09 -12.39
CA ARG A 73 4.27 8.86 -12.85
C ARG A 73 3.05 8.61 -11.98
N ALA A 74 2.81 7.36 -11.59
CA ALA A 74 1.69 7.00 -10.71
C ALA A 74 1.84 7.66 -9.34
N ASP A 75 3.02 7.63 -8.74
CA ASP A 75 3.32 8.29 -7.47
C ASP A 75 3.06 9.80 -7.55
N ARG A 76 3.56 10.46 -8.60
CA ARG A 76 3.31 11.90 -8.80
C ARG A 76 1.84 12.21 -9.00
N TRP A 77 1.13 11.37 -9.75
CA TRP A 77 -0.30 11.55 -10.00
C TRP A 77 -1.10 11.42 -8.71
N ILE A 78 -0.81 10.42 -7.85
CA ILE A 78 -1.57 10.19 -6.62
C ILE A 78 -1.47 11.35 -5.63
N HIS A 79 -0.35 12.10 -5.64
CA HIS A 79 -0.20 13.31 -4.82
C HIS A 79 -1.12 14.47 -5.24
N SER A 80 -1.61 14.48 -6.46
CA SER A 80 -2.49 15.51 -7.01
C SER A 80 -3.91 15.03 -7.28
N ALA A 81 -4.13 13.71 -7.25
CA ALA A 81 -5.43 13.10 -7.51
C ALA A 81 -6.39 13.30 -6.33
N GLY A 82 -7.64 13.61 -6.64
CA GLY A 82 -8.71 13.57 -5.65
C GLY A 82 -9.19 12.14 -5.39
N PRO A 83 -9.90 11.90 -4.26
CA PRO A 83 -10.44 10.57 -3.94
C PRO A 83 -11.29 9.98 -5.07
N GLY A 84 -12.10 10.80 -5.73
CA GLY A 84 -12.92 10.39 -6.87
C GLY A 84 -12.11 9.94 -8.09
N ASP A 85 -10.90 10.44 -8.27
CA ASP A 85 -10.01 10.04 -9.38
C ASP A 85 -9.34 8.71 -9.07
N VAL A 86 -8.94 8.51 -7.81
CA VAL A 86 -8.39 7.23 -7.33
C VAL A 86 -9.40 6.09 -7.55
N ILE A 87 -10.65 6.28 -7.16
CA ILE A 87 -11.71 5.26 -7.33
C ILE A 87 -11.92 4.85 -8.79
N LYS A 88 -11.76 5.79 -9.75
CA LYS A 88 -11.94 5.50 -11.18
C LYS A 88 -10.87 4.56 -11.74
N VAL A 89 -9.67 4.56 -11.17
CA VAL A 89 -8.53 3.78 -11.66
C VAL A 89 -8.25 2.52 -10.85
N VAL A 90 -8.75 2.42 -9.62
CA VAL A 90 -8.61 1.22 -8.78
C VAL A 90 -9.50 0.11 -9.34
N PRO A 91 -8.95 -1.07 -9.67
CA PRO A 91 -9.74 -2.21 -10.11
C PRO A 91 -10.77 -2.65 -9.07
N GLU A 92 -11.95 -3.05 -9.51
CA GLU A 92 -13.08 -3.45 -8.62
C GLU A 92 -12.65 -4.54 -7.60
N SER A 93 -11.79 -5.46 -8.00
CA SER A 93 -11.26 -6.51 -7.13
C SER A 93 -10.47 -6.00 -5.92
N TYR A 94 -9.97 -4.77 -5.96
CA TYR A 94 -9.24 -4.14 -4.85
C TYR A 94 -10.15 -3.31 -3.92
N LEU A 95 -11.38 -3.04 -4.34
CA LEU A 95 -12.30 -2.20 -3.57
C LEU A 95 -12.95 -2.95 -2.39
N LEU A 96 -12.77 -4.25 -2.29
CA LEU A 96 -13.30 -5.13 -1.22
C LEU A 96 -14.80 -4.92 -0.95
N GLY A 97 -15.56 -4.51 -1.98
CA GLY A 97 -17.00 -4.24 -1.91
C GLY A 97 -17.38 -2.89 -1.29
N ASP A 98 -16.43 -2.08 -0.85
CA ASP A 98 -16.69 -0.75 -0.29
C ASP A 98 -15.78 0.32 -0.93
N ARG A 99 -16.33 1.06 -1.86
CA ARG A 99 -15.63 2.17 -2.53
C ARG A 99 -15.26 3.31 -1.57
N ALA A 100 -16.01 3.47 -0.48
CA ALA A 100 -15.78 4.54 0.49
C ALA A 100 -14.49 4.34 1.34
N ILE A 101 -13.83 3.19 1.23
CA ILE A 101 -12.52 2.95 1.86
C ILE A 101 -11.42 3.83 1.25
N TYR A 102 -11.58 4.22 -0.02
CA TYR A 102 -10.60 5.00 -0.78
C TYR A 102 -10.91 6.50 -0.80
N ILE A 103 -11.95 6.94 -0.10
CA ILE A 103 -12.35 8.33 0.08
C ILE A 103 -12.06 8.80 1.51
#